data_b43b3fafc08351122ada5e816fc6016a
#
_entry.id   b43b3fafc08351122ada5e816fc6016a
#
_cell.length_a   1.000
_cell.length_b   1.000
_cell.length_c   1.000
_cell.angle_alpha   90.00
_cell.angle_beta   90.00
_cell.angle_gamma   90.00
#
_symmetry.space_group_name_H-M   'P 1'
#
loop_
_entity.id
_entity.type
_entity.pdbx_description
1 polymer ?
#
loop_
_entity_poly.entity_id
_entity_poly.type
_entity_poly.pdbx_seq_one_letter_code
_entity_poly.pdbx_strand_id
1 'polypeptide(L)'
;MLYRVLENILIKEEIYAMITLYVKFQKGKEIQRMETENKTKKRGRILIFVGIVLLLGFGTFAGYQFWQSKQNGSGGTSIGTYEGKSREEIQAELDKQMLDSMMTISLDMTPTLSKDGKQLNVRVVNVEDNKFEQIVTVEQDGKVLGSYKGLKPGETLDYIDVKDCKVGKASVTIQKLDSESGEPSGNASAFEVEIVE
;
A
#
# COMPACT_ATOMS: atom_id res chain seq x y z
N MET A 1 72.20 6.12 -51.55
CA MET A 1 71.44 4.89 -51.52
C MET A 1 71.09 4.44 -50.09
N LEU A 2 72.00 4.54 -49.12
CA LEU A 2 71.77 4.17 -47.71
C LEU A 2 70.70 4.98 -46.99
N TYR A 3 70.52 6.28 -47.28
CA TYR A 3 69.57 7.16 -46.60
C TYR A 3 68.13 6.77 -46.84
N ARG A 4 67.75 6.38 -48.04
CA ARG A 4 66.42 5.89 -48.37
C ARG A 4 66.01 4.56 -47.68
N VAL A 5 67.00 3.71 -47.42
CA VAL A 5 66.79 2.44 -46.73
C VAL A 5 66.55 2.68 -45.25
N LEU A 6 67.30 3.60 -44.62
CA LEU A 6 67.08 3.98 -43.23
C LEU A 6 65.72 4.66 -43.00
N GLU A 7 65.30 5.54 -43.90
CA GLU A 7 64.02 6.22 -43.85
C GLU A 7 62.87 5.21 -43.94
N ASN A 8 62.96 4.22 -44.83
CA ASN A 8 61.93 3.16 -44.93
C ASN A 8 61.93 2.22 -43.72
N ILE A 9 62.98 2.04 -43.00
CA ILE A 9 63.05 1.22 -41.79
C ILE A 9 62.39 2.00 -40.64
N LEU A 10 62.69 3.29 -40.49
CA LEU A 10 62.06 4.14 -39.48
C LEU A 10 60.53 4.25 -39.64
N ILE A 11 60.05 4.43 -40.87
CA ILE A 11 58.62 4.48 -41.18
C ILE A 11 57.95 3.14 -40.86
N LYS A 12 58.59 2.03 -41.12
CA LYS A 12 58.08 0.70 -40.76
C LYS A 12 57.94 0.51 -39.24
N GLU A 13 58.96 0.90 -38.49
CA GLU A 13 58.93 0.84 -37.02
C GLU A 13 57.82 1.68 -36.42
N GLU A 14 57.61 2.93 -36.91
CA GLU A 14 56.48 3.78 -36.47
C GLU A 14 55.12 3.18 -36.82
N ILE A 15 54.95 2.61 -38.01
CA ILE A 15 53.72 1.95 -38.42
C ILE A 15 53.48 0.71 -37.53
N TYR A 16 54.48 -0.09 -37.24
CA TYR A 16 54.36 -1.23 -36.35
C TYR A 16 53.99 -0.81 -34.91
N ALA A 17 54.56 0.26 -34.40
CA ALA A 17 54.24 0.81 -33.09
C ALA A 17 52.78 1.28 -33.04
N MET A 18 52.32 2.03 -34.08
CA MET A 18 50.89 2.47 -34.17
C MET A 18 49.91 1.31 -34.26
N ILE A 19 50.20 0.30 -35.07
CA ILE A 19 49.37 -0.90 -35.21
C ILE A 19 49.28 -1.64 -33.87
N THR A 20 50.41 -1.78 -33.17
CA THR A 20 50.46 -2.45 -31.88
C THR A 20 49.64 -1.69 -30.82
N LEU A 21 49.72 -0.36 -30.83
CA LEU A 21 48.95 0.49 -29.93
C LEU A 21 47.44 0.42 -30.22
N TYR A 22 47.07 0.42 -31.49
CA TYR A 22 45.68 0.26 -31.93
C TYR A 22 45.07 -1.09 -31.52
N VAL A 23 45.81 -2.18 -31.71
CA VAL A 23 45.40 -3.53 -31.30
C VAL A 23 45.23 -3.63 -29.78
N LYS A 24 46.15 -3.04 -28.98
CA LYS A 24 46.04 -2.97 -27.53
C LYS A 24 44.81 -2.16 -27.09
N PHE A 25 44.52 -1.04 -27.76
CA PHE A 25 43.37 -0.21 -27.49
C PHE A 25 42.03 -0.93 -27.79
N GLN A 26 41.96 -1.63 -28.91
CA GLN A 26 40.77 -2.44 -29.26
C GLN A 26 40.54 -3.58 -28.27
N LYS A 27 41.61 -4.29 -27.89
CA LYS A 27 41.56 -5.35 -26.88
C LYS A 27 41.09 -4.81 -25.51
N GLY A 28 41.55 -3.63 -25.11
CA GLY A 28 41.09 -2.96 -23.90
C GLY A 28 39.61 -2.63 -23.90
N LYS A 29 39.07 -2.13 -25.03
CA LYS A 29 37.64 -1.87 -25.21
C LYS A 29 36.78 -3.14 -25.16
N GLU A 30 37.27 -4.22 -25.73
CA GLU A 30 36.60 -5.50 -25.75
C GLU A 30 36.51 -6.12 -24.35
N ILE A 31 37.56 -6.03 -23.55
CA ILE A 31 37.61 -6.47 -22.15
C ILE A 31 36.64 -5.64 -21.30
N GLN A 32 36.61 -4.31 -21.44
CA GLN A 32 35.67 -3.45 -20.73
C GLN A 32 34.21 -3.75 -21.11
N ARG A 33 33.94 -4.06 -22.39
CA ARG A 33 32.61 -4.42 -22.86
C ARG A 33 32.13 -5.74 -22.28
N MET A 34 32.98 -6.75 -22.19
CA MET A 34 32.68 -8.04 -21.57
C MET A 34 32.49 -7.94 -20.05
N GLU A 35 33.26 -7.09 -19.36
CA GLU A 35 33.07 -6.85 -17.92
C GLU A 35 31.75 -6.14 -17.60
N THR A 36 31.38 -5.14 -18.42
CA THR A 36 30.07 -4.46 -18.25
C THR A 36 28.89 -5.37 -18.58
N GLU A 37 29.01 -6.21 -19.60
CA GLU A 37 27.96 -7.16 -19.99
C GLU A 37 27.77 -8.26 -18.93
N ASN A 38 28.85 -8.74 -18.32
CA ASN A 38 28.78 -9.70 -17.22
C ASN A 38 28.24 -9.09 -15.93
N LYS A 39 28.54 -7.83 -15.62
CA LYS A 39 27.97 -7.11 -14.46
C LYS A 39 26.46 -6.87 -14.63
N THR A 40 26.00 -6.52 -15.82
CA THR A 40 24.57 -6.33 -16.11
C THR A 40 23.79 -7.64 -16.08
N LYS A 41 24.34 -8.73 -16.64
CA LYS A 41 23.72 -10.06 -16.56
C LYS A 41 23.65 -10.60 -15.12
N LYS A 42 24.68 -10.35 -14.29
CA LYS A 42 24.68 -10.72 -12.88
C LYS A 42 23.67 -9.92 -12.06
N ARG A 43 23.57 -8.59 -12.30
CA ARG A 43 22.58 -7.72 -11.66
C ARG A 43 21.14 -8.09 -12.07
N GLY A 44 20.91 -8.38 -13.35
CA GLY A 44 19.61 -8.84 -13.83
C GLY A 44 19.17 -10.15 -13.18
N ARG A 45 20.06 -11.13 -13.03
CA ARG A 45 19.76 -12.40 -12.33
C ARG A 45 19.46 -12.19 -10.85
N ILE A 46 20.19 -11.31 -10.16
CA ILE A 46 19.95 -10.97 -8.75
C ILE A 46 18.59 -10.28 -8.58
N LEU A 47 18.23 -9.34 -9.47
CA LEU A 47 16.94 -8.67 -9.43
C LEU A 47 15.77 -9.63 -9.68
N ILE A 48 15.93 -10.60 -10.58
CA ILE A 48 14.92 -11.65 -10.82
C ILE A 48 14.78 -12.54 -9.57
N PHE A 49 15.89 -12.94 -8.94
CA PHE A 49 15.85 -13.72 -7.69
C PHE A 49 15.18 -12.96 -6.54
N VAL A 50 15.51 -11.68 -6.36
CA VAL A 50 14.88 -10.81 -5.35
C VAL A 50 13.38 -10.65 -5.65
N GLY A 51 13.01 -10.48 -6.92
CA GLY A 51 11.60 -10.42 -7.35
C GLY A 51 10.83 -11.71 -7.04
N ILE A 52 11.43 -12.87 -7.29
CA ILE A 52 10.82 -14.18 -6.98
C ILE A 52 10.69 -14.38 -5.47
N VAL A 53 11.69 -14.02 -4.67
CA VAL A 53 11.65 -14.12 -3.21
C VAL A 53 10.59 -13.19 -2.61
N LEU A 54 10.45 -11.96 -3.15
CA LEU A 54 9.39 -11.04 -2.76
C LEU A 54 7.99 -11.58 -3.14
N LEU A 55 7.82 -12.12 -4.35
CA LEU A 55 6.55 -12.73 -4.77
C LEU A 55 6.17 -13.94 -3.92
N LEU A 56 7.13 -14.80 -3.59
CA LEU A 56 6.90 -15.95 -2.70
C LEU A 56 6.63 -15.50 -1.25
N GLY A 57 7.32 -14.46 -0.77
CA GLY A 57 7.11 -13.88 0.56
C GLY A 57 5.74 -13.22 0.69
N PHE A 58 5.33 -12.43 -0.29
CA PHE A 58 3.99 -11.82 -0.32
C PHE A 58 2.88 -12.86 -0.51
N GLY A 59 3.10 -13.86 -1.36
CA GLY A 59 2.13 -14.95 -1.58
C GLY A 59 1.90 -15.79 -0.32
N THR A 60 2.94 -16.09 0.45
CA THR A 60 2.84 -16.83 1.72
C THR A 60 2.23 -15.98 2.83
N PHE A 61 2.56 -14.68 2.90
CA PHE A 61 1.96 -13.76 3.88
C PHE A 61 0.49 -13.49 3.59
N ALA A 62 0.12 -13.21 2.34
CA ALA A 62 -1.27 -13.04 1.93
C ALA A 62 -2.06 -14.35 2.07
N GLY A 63 -1.47 -15.50 1.74
CA GLY A 63 -2.06 -16.82 1.93
C GLY A 63 -2.25 -17.16 3.42
N TYR A 64 -1.28 -16.80 4.28
CA TYR A 64 -1.39 -16.99 5.72
C TYR A 64 -2.47 -16.09 6.34
N GLN A 65 -2.55 -14.81 5.96
CA GLN A 65 -3.60 -13.89 6.36
C GLN A 65 -4.98 -14.38 5.87
N PHE A 66 -5.06 -14.85 4.62
CA PHE A 66 -6.30 -15.41 4.07
C PHE A 66 -6.69 -16.73 4.74
N TRP A 67 -5.73 -17.56 5.13
CA TRP A 67 -5.99 -18.80 5.85
C TRP A 67 -6.38 -18.54 7.31
N GLN A 68 -5.74 -17.56 7.96
CA GLN A 68 -6.07 -17.13 9.31
C GLN A 68 -7.44 -16.41 9.36
N SER A 69 -7.78 -15.63 8.33
CA SER A 69 -9.12 -15.02 8.22
C SER A 69 -10.20 -16.06 7.96
N LYS A 70 -9.89 -17.20 7.34
CA LYS A 70 -10.80 -18.35 7.24
C LYS A 70 -10.98 -19.10 8.55
N GLN A 71 -9.98 -19.08 9.44
CA GLN A 71 -10.11 -19.68 10.77
C GLN A 71 -10.77 -18.75 11.79
N ASN A 72 -10.60 -17.42 11.60
CA ASN A 72 -11.25 -16.39 12.42
C ASN A 72 -12.44 -15.75 11.71
N GLY A 73 -12.82 -16.25 10.53
CA GLY A 73 -14.05 -15.89 9.88
C GLY A 73 -15.19 -16.41 10.75
N SER A 74 -15.74 -15.54 11.55
CA SER A 74 -17.07 -15.66 12.14
C SER A 74 -18.12 -15.63 11.03
N GLY A 75 -17.91 -16.41 10.00
CA GLY A 75 -18.86 -16.84 9.02
C GLY A 75 -19.16 -18.29 9.36
N GLY A 76 -19.91 -18.53 10.41
CA GLY A 76 -20.49 -19.81 10.68
C GLY A 76 -21.40 -20.18 9.51
N THR A 77 -20.87 -20.91 8.55
CA THR A 77 -21.71 -21.78 7.72
C THR A 77 -22.19 -22.91 8.62
N SER A 78 -23.10 -22.60 9.50
CA SER A 78 -23.90 -23.62 10.15
C SER A 78 -24.89 -24.13 9.11
N ILE A 79 -24.49 -25.20 8.45
CA ILE A 79 -25.36 -25.96 7.52
C ILE A 79 -26.70 -26.34 8.22
N GLY A 80 -26.79 -26.27 9.55
CA GLY A 80 -27.96 -26.56 10.34
C GLY A 80 -28.90 -25.42 10.67
N THR A 81 -28.52 -24.13 10.47
CA THR A 81 -29.34 -22.99 10.91
C THR A 81 -30.59 -22.79 10.07
N TYR A 82 -30.64 -23.32 8.86
CA TYR A 82 -31.75 -23.19 7.93
C TYR A 82 -32.54 -24.48 7.70
N GLU A 83 -32.23 -25.54 8.43
CA GLU A 83 -32.94 -26.80 8.33
C GLU A 83 -34.42 -26.60 8.79
N GLY A 84 -35.36 -26.90 7.90
CA GLY A 84 -36.80 -26.74 8.14
C GLY A 84 -37.37 -25.37 7.81
N LYS A 85 -36.56 -24.38 7.37
CA LYS A 85 -37.05 -23.05 6.95
C LYS A 85 -37.38 -23.04 5.45
N SER A 86 -38.44 -22.29 5.11
CA SER A 86 -38.76 -22.03 3.70
C SER A 86 -37.75 -21.10 3.06
N ARG A 87 -37.71 -21.03 1.72
CA ARG A 87 -36.85 -20.11 1.00
C ARG A 87 -37.12 -18.65 1.36
N GLU A 88 -38.37 -18.31 1.54
CA GLU A 88 -38.83 -16.97 1.89
C GLU A 88 -38.36 -16.58 3.30
N GLU A 89 -38.43 -17.52 4.26
CA GLU A 89 -37.92 -17.29 5.62
C GLU A 89 -36.40 -17.13 5.64
N ILE A 90 -35.68 -17.93 4.89
CA ILE A 90 -34.21 -17.80 4.76
C ILE A 90 -33.85 -16.45 4.15
N GLN A 91 -34.56 -16.05 3.08
CA GLN A 91 -34.30 -14.76 2.43
C GLN A 91 -34.59 -13.59 3.36
N ALA A 92 -35.73 -13.62 4.09
CA ALA A 92 -36.07 -12.58 5.03
C ALA A 92 -35.03 -12.46 6.18
N GLU A 93 -34.47 -13.58 6.64
CA GLU A 93 -33.47 -13.59 7.67
C GLU A 93 -32.12 -13.06 7.15
N LEU A 94 -31.73 -13.42 5.91
CA LEU A 94 -30.53 -12.90 5.25
C LEU A 94 -30.65 -11.40 4.97
N ASP A 95 -31.82 -10.94 4.51
CA ASP A 95 -32.10 -9.52 4.27
C ASP A 95 -32.03 -8.73 5.59
N LYS A 96 -32.55 -9.28 6.67
CA LYS A 96 -32.44 -8.69 8.00
C LYS A 96 -30.99 -8.63 8.48
N GLN A 97 -30.25 -9.71 8.36
CA GLN A 97 -28.83 -9.73 8.73
C GLN A 97 -27.98 -8.74 7.89
N MET A 98 -28.33 -8.59 6.61
CA MET A 98 -27.68 -7.62 5.74
C MET A 98 -27.99 -6.19 6.21
N LEU A 99 -29.24 -5.86 6.48
CA LEU A 99 -29.64 -4.54 6.99
C LEU A 99 -29.01 -4.24 8.35
N ASP A 100 -29.00 -5.21 9.27
CA ASP A 100 -28.36 -5.07 10.59
C ASP A 100 -26.85 -4.91 10.51
N SER A 101 -26.22 -5.33 9.41
CA SER A 101 -24.77 -5.17 9.18
C SER A 101 -24.40 -3.89 8.43
N MET A 102 -25.34 -3.23 7.78
CA MET A 102 -25.12 -1.98 7.07
C MET A 102 -24.81 -0.84 8.03
N MET A 103 -23.86 0.00 7.62
CA MET A 103 -23.45 1.18 8.36
C MET A 103 -23.83 2.43 7.57
N THR A 104 -24.69 3.26 8.14
CA THR A 104 -24.97 4.59 7.62
C THR A 104 -23.97 5.58 8.18
N ILE A 105 -23.29 6.31 7.28
CA ILE A 105 -22.23 7.26 7.62
C ILE A 105 -22.66 8.64 7.19
N SER A 106 -22.50 9.60 8.10
CA SER A 106 -22.62 11.02 7.80
C SER A 106 -21.39 11.74 8.32
N LEU A 107 -20.67 12.43 7.45
CA LEU A 107 -19.48 13.20 7.82
C LEU A 107 -19.38 14.49 7.00
N ASP A 108 -18.67 15.48 7.54
CA ASP A 108 -18.31 16.69 6.82
C ASP A 108 -17.14 16.39 5.88
N MET A 109 -17.30 16.73 4.59
CA MET A 109 -16.26 16.54 3.57
C MET A 109 -15.22 17.67 3.56
N THR A 110 -15.44 18.73 4.32
CA THR A 110 -14.55 19.89 4.46
C THR A 110 -14.25 20.20 5.93
N PRO A 111 -13.57 19.26 6.64
CA PRO A 111 -13.26 19.43 8.04
C PRO A 111 -12.35 20.65 8.26
N THR A 112 -12.60 21.39 9.34
CA THR A 112 -11.89 22.64 9.67
C THR A 112 -10.81 22.38 10.71
N LEU A 113 -9.57 22.80 10.41
CA LEU A 113 -8.47 22.75 11.36
C LEU A 113 -8.54 23.93 12.35
N SER A 114 -8.42 23.65 13.64
CA SER A 114 -8.34 24.69 14.67
C SER A 114 -7.10 25.57 14.49
N LYS A 115 -7.18 26.83 14.93
CA LYS A 115 -6.09 27.82 14.80
C LYS A 115 -4.78 27.39 15.47
N ASP A 116 -4.85 26.55 16.48
CA ASP A 116 -3.68 26.00 17.18
C ASP A 116 -3.14 24.69 16.51
N GLY A 117 -3.81 24.19 15.47
CA GLY A 117 -3.43 23.01 14.71
C GLY A 117 -3.59 21.68 15.46
N LYS A 118 -4.29 21.69 16.61
CA LYS A 118 -4.38 20.52 17.48
C LYS A 118 -5.69 19.74 17.36
N GLN A 119 -6.73 20.36 16.83
CA GLN A 119 -8.04 19.77 16.70
C GLN A 119 -8.55 19.92 15.27
N LEU A 120 -9.17 18.88 14.78
CA LEU A 120 -9.85 18.86 13.49
C LEU A 120 -11.34 18.65 13.71
N ASN A 121 -12.17 19.62 13.29
CA ASN A 121 -13.62 19.52 13.33
C ASN A 121 -14.08 18.65 12.18
N VAL A 122 -14.37 17.39 12.47
CA VAL A 122 -14.71 16.37 11.45
C VAL A 122 -16.21 16.17 11.28
N ARG A 123 -16.99 16.49 12.31
CA ARG A 123 -18.44 16.31 12.39
C ARG A 123 -18.92 14.98 11.80
N VAL A 124 -18.53 13.89 12.45
CA VAL A 124 -18.98 12.54 12.09
C VAL A 124 -20.19 12.16 12.95
N VAL A 125 -21.26 11.73 12.32
CA VAL A 125 -22.47 11.29 13.01
C VAL A 125 -22.60 9.77 12.87
N ASN A 126 -22.63 9.06 13.99
CA ASN A 126 -23.08 7.68 14.02
C ASN A 126 -24.60 7.68 14.16
N VAL A 127 -25.32 7.44 13.06
CA VAL A 127 -26.78 7.54 13.03
C VAL A 127 -27.42 6.56 14.01
N GLU A 128 -28.53 6.97 14.61
CA GLU A 128 -29.22 6.18 15.65
C GLU A 128 -29.65 4.77 15.20
N ASP A 129 -29.91 4.59 13.89
CA ASP A 129 -30.29 3.30 13.30
C ASP A 129 -29.14 2.31 13.20
N ASN A 130 -27.87 2.76 13.33
CA ASN A 130 -26.74 1.86 13.38
C ASN A 130 -26.78 1.00 14.66
N LYS A 131 -26.27 -0.24 14.56
CA LYS A 131 -26.34 -1.22 15.67
C LYS A 131 -25.01 -1.37 16.43
N PHE A 132 -23.98 -0.58 16.08
CA PHE A 132 -22.62 -0.73 16.59
C PHE A 132 -21.93 0.61 16.79
N GLU A 133 -20.97 0.60 17.69
CA GLU A 133 -20.05 1.70 17.88
C GLU A 133 -19.08 1.80 16.69
N GLN A 134 -18.54 2.98 16.46
CA GLN A 134 -17.62 3.26 15.37
C GLN A 134 -16.27 3.73 15.90
N ILE A 135 -15.21 3.42 15.14
CA ILE A 135 -13.92 4.10 15.23
C ILE A 135 -13.78 5.02 14.02
N VAL A 136 -13.32 6.24 14.28
CA VAL A 136 -13.03 7.26 13.27
C VAL A 136 -11.53 7.53 13.30
N THR A 137 -10.87 7.42 12.17
CA THR A 137 -9.43 7.63 12.04
C THR A 137 -9.17 8.65 10.94
N VAL A 138 -8.31 9.62 11.22
CA VAL A 138 -7.87 10.63 10.25
C VAL A 138 -6.44 10.34 9.84
N GLU A 139 -6.20 10.30 8.52
CA GLU A 139 -4.90 10.06 7.92
C GLU A 139 -4.55 11.15 6.90
N GLN A 140 -3.30 11.56 6.87
CA GLN A 140 -2.75 12.45 5.86
C GLN A 140 -1.35 11.99 5.50
N ASP A 141 -1.04 11.94 4.20
CA ASP A 141 0.26 11.49 3.68
C ASP A 141 0.70 10.10 4.20
N GLY A 142 -0.28 9.19 4.41
CA GLY A 142 -0.03 7.83 4.91
C GLY A 142 0.28 7.74 6.40
N LYS A 143 0.04 8.82 7.17
CA LYS A 143 0.20 8.87 8.63
C LYS A 143 -1.14 9.06 9.30
N VAL A 144 -1.38 8.30 10.36
CA VAL A 144 -2.50 8.53 11.26
C VAL A 144 -2.23 9.80 12.08
N LEU A 145 -3.09 10.79 11.94
CA LEU A 145 -3.00 12.07 12.65
C LEU A 145 -3.72 12.02 13.99
N GLY A 146 -4.83 11.28 14.03
CA GLY A 146 -5.65 11.10 15.23
C GLY A 146 -6.73 10.06 15.00
N SER A 147 -7.31 9.56 16.09
CA SER A 147 -8.44 8.64 16.04
C SER A 147 -9.35 8.81 17.25
N TYR A 148 -10.63 8.51 17.06
CA TYR A 148 -11.62 8.43 18.12
C TYR A 148 -12.27 7.04 18.09
N LYS A 149 -12.32 6.37 19.22
CA LYS A 149 -12.87 5.00 19.37
C LYS A 149 -14.10 5.01 20.27
N GLY A 150 -15.16 4.34 19.85
CA GLY A 150 -16.36 4.15 20.66
C GLY A 150 -17.43 5.22 20.44
N LEU A 151 -17.56 5.74 19.21
CA LEU A 151 -18.68 6.62 18.84
C LEU A 151 -19.97 5.80 18.78
N LYS A 152 -20.88 6.03 19.71
CA LYS A 152 -22.12 5.26 19.85
C LYS A 152 -23.20 5.69 18.85
N PRO A 153 -24.14 4.79 18.51
CA PRO A 153 -25.32 5.18 17.74
C PRO A 153 -26.05 6.40 18.36
N GLY A 154 -26.39 7.37 17.53
CA GLY A 154 -26.99 8.64 17.93
C GLY A 154 -26.01 9.71 18.39
N GLU A 155 -24.72 9.40 18.55
CA GLU A 155 -23.70 10.37 18.93
C GLU A 155 -23.07 11.07 17.72
N THR A 156 -22.66 12.31 17.94
CA THR A 156 -21.88 13.11 16.98
C THR A 156 -20.49 13.36 17.52
N LEU A 157 -19.48 13.06 16.73
CA LEU A 157 -18.11 13.43 17.00
C LEU A 157 -17.84 14.78 16.31
N ASP A 158 -17.74 15.83 17.08
CA ASP A 158 -17.53 17.19 16.55
C ASP A 158 -16.06 17.41 16.15
N TYR A 159 -15.12 16.93 16.95
CA TYR A 159 -13.67 17.10 16.68
C TYR A 159 -12.85 15.89 17.09
N ILE A 160 -11.68 15.77 16.48
CA ILE A 160 -10.62 14.81 16.84
C ILE A 160 -9.36 15.58 17.17
N ASP A 161 -8.67 15.20 18.25
CA ASP A 161 -7.33 15.69 18.53
C ASP A 161 -6.35 15.10 17.51
N VAL A 162 -5.60 15.99 16.85
CA VAL A 162 -4.69 15.62 15.75
C VAL A 162 -3.28 16.11 16.05
N LYS A 163 -2.29 15.43 15.44
CA LYS A 163 -0.87 15.83 15.50
C LYS A 163 -0.36 16.01 14.08
N ASP A 164 0.40 17.09 13.87
CA ASP A 164 1.03 17.39 12.57
C ASP A 164 0.06 17.55 11.39
N CYS A 165 -1.20 17.87 11.68
CA CYS A 165 -2.24 18.08 10.69
C CYS A 165 -1.99 19.37 9.89
N LYS A 166 -2.25 19.32 8.57
CA LYS A 166 -2.11 20.44 7.64
C LYS A 166 -3.34 20.60 6.80
N VAL A 167 -3.58 21.84 6.33
CA VAL A 167 -4.58 22.14 5.30
C VAL A 167 -4.27 21.35 4.03
N GLY A 168 -5.30 20.81 3.37
CA GLY A 168 -5.23 20.03 2.16
C GLY A 168 -5.90 18.67 2.26
N LYS A 169 -5.59 17.78 1.33
CA LYS A 169 -6.21 16.45 1.25
C LYS A 169 -5.84 15.55 2.40
N ALA A 170 -6.84 14.87 2.92
CA ALA A 170 -6.70 13.84 3.96
C ALA A 170 -7.72 12.72 3.71
N SER A 171 -7.62 11.64 4.46
CA SER A 171 -8.61 10.54 4.46
C SER A 171 -9.21 10.39 5.85
N VAL A 172 -10.53 10.31 5.91
CA VAL A 172 -11.26 9.93 7.11
C VAL A 172 -11.77 8.51 6.93
N THR A 173 -11.34 7.61 7.77
CA THR A 173 -11.73 6.21 7.76
C THR A 173 -12.68 5.93 8.91
N ILE A 174 -13.83 5.33 8.61
CA ILE A 174 -14.84 4.94 9.60
C ILE A 174 -15.02 3.43 9.51
N GLN A 175 -14.96 2.77 10.68
CA GLN A 175 -15.10 1.33 10.78
C GLN A 175 -15.91 0.98 12.03
N LYS A 176 -16.71 -0.09 11.95
CA LYS A 176 -17.45 -0.57 13.12
C LYS A 176 -16.52 -1.21 14.14
N LEU A 177 -16.88 -1.12 15.40
CA LEU A 177 -16.27 -1.87 16.48
C LEU A 177 -17.07 -3.15 16.75
N ASP A 178 -16.36 -4.21 17.03
CA ASP A 178 -16.94 -5.43 17.55
C ASP A 178 -17.37 -5.20 19.01
N SER A 179 -18.60 -5.55 19.36
CA SER A 179 -19.18 -5.27 20.68
C SER A 179 -18.55 -6.07 21.82
N GLU A 180 -17.94 -7.21 21.52
CA GLU A 180 -17.34 -8.09 22.53
C GLU A 180 -15.86 -7.77 22.76
N SER A 181 -15.10 -7.67 21.67
CA SER A 181 -13.65 -7.38 21.74
C SER A 181 -13.31 -5.91 21.81
N GLY A 182 -14.23 -5.04 21.35
CA GLY A 182 -13.99 -3.61 21.15
C GLY A 182 -12.97 -3.31 20.08
N GLU A 183 -12.60 -4.28 19.23
CA GLU A 183 -11.64 -4.10 18.14
C GLU A 183 -12.35 -3.76 16.82
N PRO A 184 -11.66 -3.07 15.89
CA PRO A 184 -12.22 -2.79 14.58
C PRO A 184 -12.61 -4.08 13.85
N SER A 185 -13.80 -4.13 13.29
CA SER A 185 -14.34 -5.31 12.60
C SER A 185 -15.01 -4.95 11.28
N GLY A 186 -15.05 -5.91 10.35
CA GLY A 186 -15.63 -5.72 9.03
C GLY A 186 -14.82 -4.78 8.13
N ASN A 187 -15.47 -4.29 7.07
CA ASN A 187 -14.85 -3.39 6.11
C ASN A 187 -14.79 -1.96 6.66
N ALA A 188 -13.68 -1.28 6.40
CA ALA A 188 -13.52 0.15 6.65
C ALA A 188 -14.05 0.95 5.46
N SER A 189 -14.73 2.06 5.74
CA SER A 189 -15.14 3.05 4.74
C SER A 189 -14.20 4.24 4.82
N ALA A 190 -13.47 4.50 3.74
CA ALA A 190 -12.54 5.62 3.65
C ALA A 190 -13.10 6.72 2.74
N PHE A 191 -13.01 7.96 3.19
CA PHE A 191 -13.48 9.15 2.50
C PHE A 191 -12.35 10.14 2.33
N GLU A 192 -12.12 10.59 1.10
CA GLU A 192 -11.22 11.71 0.86
C GLU A 192 -11.91 13.01 1.26
N VAL A 193 -11.26 13.81 2.10
CA VAL A 193 -11.74 15.08 2.60
C VAL A 193 -10.73 16.18 2.30
N GLU A 194 -11.18 17.43 2.25
CA GLU A 194 -10.33 18.61 2.08
C GLU A 194 -10.29 19.38 3.40
N ILE A 195 -9.17 19.33 4.11
CA ILE A 195 -8.99 20.08 5.37
C ILE A 195 -8.81 21.57 5.03
N VAL A 196 -9.62 22.42 5.65
CA VAL A 196 -9.58 23.87 5.52
C VAL A 196 -9.25 24.56 6.85
N GLU A 197 -8.92 25.87 6.80
CA GLU A 197 -8.71 26.70 8.01
C GLU A 197 -10.03 27.27 8.53
#